data_6ac99f2eb39f6fe8ee3bb3ebb1cb2a65
#
_entry.id   6ac99f2eb39f6fe8ee3bb3ebb1cb2a65
#
_cell.length_a   1.000
_cell.length_b   1.000
_cell.length_c   1.000
_cell.angle_alpha   90.00
_cell.angle_beta   90.00
_cell.angle_gamma   90.00
#
_symmetry.space_group_name_H-M   'P 1'
#
loop_
_entity.id
_entity.type
_entity.pdbx_description
1 polymer ?
#
loop_
_entity_poly.entity_id
_entity_poly.type
_entity_poly.pdbx_seq_one_letter_code
_entity_poly.pdbx_strand_id
1 'polypeptide(L)'
;HGEYKMLKQHSATAQETGIPEDHCLICSNGDVVVLRDGKCFIANERVQTDDIYVDGNDISGLSTSVIKDRKILAENGLVAVIVTIDSRYNKILCRPSIVSRGFVYIKDSQTLLKEAELLVYDSLKKKMQQRTTFGELKNCIRSCLEPFLFQKTNRNPIVIPVILNQKAAIAEIQAKMKANATRTPRTTKKTQES
;
A
#
# COMPACT_ATOMS: atom_id res chain seq x y z
N HIS A 1 -34.34 -4.30 0.37
CA HIS A 1 -32.98 -4.07 0.84
C HIS A 1 -32.92 -4.28 2.35
N GLY A 2 -31.90 -4.97 2.85
CA GLY A 2 -31.69 -5.19 4.26
C GLY A 2 -30.86 -6.45 4.51
N GLU A 3 -30.49 -6.65 5.77
CA GLU A 3 -29.84 -7.88 6.21
C GLU A 3 -30.82 -9.07 6.06
N TYR A 4 -30.29 -10.27 5.91
CA TYR A 4 -31.07 -11.49 5.72
C TYR A 4 -32.19 -11.68 6.75
N LYS A 5 -31.94 -11.32 8.01
CA LYS A 5 -32.97 -11.34 9.08
C LYS A 5 -34.15 -10.42 8.75
N MET A 6 -33.88 -9.21 8.23
CA MET A 6 -34.92 -8.25 7.86
C MET A 6 -35.73 -8.77 6.65
N LEU A 7 -35.07 -9.39 5.66
CA LEU A 7 -35.75 -9.99 4.51
C LEU A 7 -36.70 -11.11 4.94
N LYS A 8 -36.28 -11.93 5.89
CA LYS A 8 -37.13 -12.96 6.51
C LYS A 8 -38.35 -12.37 7.21
N GLN A 9 -38.19 -11.29 7.98
CA GLN A 9 -39.30 -10.60 8.63
C GLN A 9 -40.29 -9.99 7.62
N HIS A 10 -39.78 -9.37 6.54
CA HIS A 10 -40.61 -8.84 5.47
C HIS A 10 -41.43 -9.94 4.78
N SER A 11 -40.80 -11.11 4.52
CA SER A 11 -41.52 -12.27 3.99
C SER A 11 -42.62 -12.74 4.90
N ALA A 12 -42.40 -12.83 6.23
CA ALA A 12 -43.41 -13.19 7.21
C ALA A 12 -44.56 -12.19 7.23
N THR A 13 -44.26 -10.89 7.27
CA THR A 13 -45.28 -9.84 7.23
C THR A 13 -46.10 -9.88 5.94
N ALA A 14 -45.50 -10.17 4.79
CA ALA A 14 -46.17 -10.32 3.52
C ALA A 14 -47.16 -11.51 3.58
N GLN A 15 -46.79 -12.62 4.16
CA GLN A 15 -47.68 -13.78 4.37
C GLN A 15 -48.85 -13.46 5.31
N GLU A 16 -48.64 -12.69 6.37
CA GLU A 16 -49.72 -12.20 7.27
C GLU A 16 -50.72 -11.33 6.53
N THR A 17 -50.32 -10.62 5.47
CA THR A 17 -51.24 -9.82 4.62
C THR A 17 -51.89 -10.63 3.49
N GLY A 18 -51.69 -11.94 3.45
CA GLY A 18 -52.37 -12.87 2.51
C GLY A 18 -51.57 -13.19 1.27
N ILE A 19 -50.27 -12.84 1.20
CA ILE A 19 -49.38 -13.27 0.06
C ILE A 19 -48.94 -14.71 0.32
N PRO A 20 -49.11 -15.65 -0.64
CA PRO A 20 -48.66 -17.02 -0.49
C PRO A 20 -47.14 -17.13 -0.29
N GLU A 21 -46.69 -18.12 0.49
CA GLU A 21 -45.25 -18.31 0.79
C GLU A 21 -44.41 -18.53 -0.46
N ASP A 22 -44.93 -19.25 -1.46
CA ASP A 22 -44.26 -19.52 -2.74
C ASP A 22 -44.12 -18.27 -3.64
N HIS A 23 -44.79 -17.17 -3.30
CA HIS A 23 -44.62 -15.87 -3.94
C HIS A 23 -43.62 -14.96 -3.20
N CYS A 24 -43.12 -15.39 -2.04
CA CYS A 24 -42.18 -14.63 -1.23
C CYS A 24 -40.75 -15.14 -1.43
N LEU A 25 -40.03 -14.58 -2.42
CA LEU A 25 -38.66 -14.96 -2.74
C LEU A 25 -37.65 -14.09 -2.00
N ILE A 26 -36.70 -14.71 -1.29
CA ILE A 26 -35.55 -14.02 -0.70
C ILE A 26 -34.35 -14.29 -1.59
N CYS A 27 -33.87 -13.25 -2.29
CA CYS A 27 -32.81 -13.35 -3.27
C CYS A 27 -31.54 -12.69 -2.79
N SER A 28 -30.40 -13.22 -3.25
CA SER A 28 -29.08 -12.59 -3.10
C SER A 28 -28.77 -11.72 -4.33
N ASN A 29 -27.77 -10.84 -4.21
CA ASN A 29 -27.26 -10.10 -5.36
C ASN A 29 -26.83 -11.09 -6.45
N GLY A 30 -27.23 -10.82 -7.69
CA GLY A 30 -26.93 -11.66 -8.86
C GLY A 30 -27.92 -12.79 -9.12
N ASP A 31 -28.84 -13.09 -8.21
CA ASP A 31 -29.90 -14.03 -8.49
C ASP A 31 -30.88 -13.45 -9.54
N VAL A 32 -31.24 -14.27 -10.50
CA VAL A 32 -32.21 -13.91 -11.55
C VAL A 32 -33.58 -14.48 -11.17
N VAL A 33 -34.55 -13.59 -10.99
CA VAL A 33 -35.92 -13.99 -10.71
C VAL A 33 -36.73 -13.97 -12.02
N VAL A 34 -37.38 -15.07 -12.32
CA VAL A 34 -38.26 -15.20 -13.50
C VAL A 34 -39.71 -15.22 -13.04
N LEU A 35 -40.53 -14.35 -13.68
CA LEU A 35 -41.98 -14.38 -13.55
C LEU A 35 -42.57 -14.93 -14.84
N ARG A 36 -43.24 -16.06 -14.76
CA ARG A 36 -43.89 -16.72 -15.92
C ARG A 36 -45.21 -17.35 -15.48
N ASP A 37 -46.28 -17.08 -16.23
CA ASP A 37 -47.62 -17.65 -16.00
C ASP A 37 -48.11 -17.49 -14.56
N GLY A 38 -47.86 -16.33 -13.96
CA GLY A 38 -48.27 -16.00 -12.59
C GLY A 38 -47.42 -16.67 -11.48
N LYS A 39 -46.34 -17.39 -11.84
CA LYS A 39 -45.41 -18.01 -10.91
C LYS A 39 -44.07 -17.29 -10.95
N CYS A 40 -43.45 -17.13 -9.77
CA CYS A 40 -42.11 -16.58 -9.66
C CYS A 40 -41.14 -17.63 -9.11
N PHE A 41 -39.93 -17.68 -9.65
CA PHE A 41 -38.88 -18.59 -9.21
C PHE A 41 -37.50 -18.02 -9.49
N ILE A 42 -36.50 -18.50 -8.72
CA ILE A 42 -35.10 -18.13 -8.95
C ILE A 42 -34.53 -19.04 -10.02
N ALA A 43 -33.98 -18.47 -11.09
CA ALA A 43 -33.33 -19.22 -12.16
C ALA A 43 -31.96 -19.76 -11.71
N ASN A 44 -31.45 -20.79 -12.42
CA ASN A 44 -30.13 -21.33 -12.16
C ASN A 44 -28.98 -20.43 -12.65
N GLU A 45 -29.26 -19.51 -13.56
CA GLU A 45 -28.28 -18.52 -14.03
C GLU A 45 -28.15 -17.37 -13.04
N ARG A 46 -26.94 -16.78 -12.98
CA ARG A 46 -26.65 -15.62 -12.14
C ARG A 46 -25.97 -14.53 -12.95
N VAL A 47 -26.25 -13.28 -12.59
CA VAL A 47 -25.57 -12.11 -13.14
C VAL A 47 -24.38 -11.79 -12.29
N GLN A 48 -23.28 -11.36 -12.89
CA GLN A 48 -22.11 -10.91 -12.15
C GLN A 48 -22.45 -9.62 -11.37
N THR A 49 -22.17 -9.63 -10.07
CA THR A 49 -22.48 -8.51 -9.14
C THR A 49 -21.30 -8.17 -8.24
N ASP A 50 -20.08 -8.46 -8.68
CA ASP A 50 -18.87 -8.12 -7.95
C ASP A 50 -18.71 -6.59 -7.85
N ASP A 51 -18.05 -6.15 -6.78
CA ASP A 51 -17.76 -4.73 -6.57
C ASP A 51 -16.91 -4.18 -7.72
N ILE A 52 -17.34 -3.10 -8.32
CA ILE A 52 -16.58 -2.35 -9.31
C ILE A 52 -15.95 -1.15 -8.60
N TYR A 53 -14.63 -1.16 -8.51
CA TYR A 53 -13.87 -0.05 -7.91
C TYR A 53 -13.62 1.02 -8.96
N VAL A 54 -13.98 2.26 -8.65
CA VAL A 54 -13.76 3.44 -9.51
C VAL A 54 -12.64 4.27 -8.90
N ASP A 55 -11.62 4.65 -9.69
CA ASP A 55 -10.53 5.53 -9.29
C ASP A 55 -10.55 6.79 -10.17
N GLY A 56 -11.03 7.89 -9.60
CA GLY A 56 -11.21 9.14 -10.33
C GLY A 56 -12.13 8.97 -11.55
N ASN A 57 -11.61 9.26 -12.73
CA ASN A 57 -12.36 9.14 -13.99
C ASN A 57 -12.15 7.79 -14.71
N ASP A 58 -11.35 6.88 -14.13
CA ASP A 58 -11.05 5.59 -14.75
C ASP A 58 -12.04 4.53 -14.27
N ILE A 59 -12.92 4.11 -15.20
CA ILE A 59 -13.93 3.07 -15.00
C ILE A 59 -13.36 1.67 -15.32
N SER A 60 -12.14 1.59 -15.88
CA SER A 60 -11.51 0.32 -16.28
C SER A 60 -11.08 -0.57 -15.11
N GLY A 61 -11.24 -0.07 -13.89
CA GLY A 61 -10.99 -0.79 -12.66
C GLY A 61 -9.54 -0.68 -12.17
N LEU A 62 -9.38 -0.44 -10.87
CA LEU A 62 -8.09 -0.53 -10.18
C LEU A 62 -7.52 -1.94 -10.31
N SER A 63 -6.22 -2.05 -10.59
CA SER A 63 -5.57 -3.35 -10.55
C SER A 63 -5.71 -3.95 -9.14
N THR A 64 -5.95 -5.25 -9.06
CA THR A 64 -6.15 -5.98 -7.78
C THR A 64 -4.97 -5.78 -6.82
N SER A 65 -3.76 -5.53 -7.35
CA SER A 65 -2.56 -5.24 -6.55
C SER A 65 -2.66 -3.90 -5.82
N VAL A 66 -3.15 -2.85 -6.48
CA VAL A 66 -3.30 -1.51 -5.88
C VAL A 66 -4.33 -1.53 -4.74
N ILE A 67 -5.43 -2.26 -4.93
CA ILE A 67 -6.46 -2.42 -3.88
C ILE A 67 -5.88 -3.16 -2.67
N LYS A 68 -5.12 -4.25 -2.90
CA LYS A 68 -4.43 -4.99 -1.83
C LYS A 68 -3.44 -4.12 -1.07
N ASP A 69 -2.61 -3.35 -1.77
CA ASP A 69 -1.65 -2.44 -1.15
C ASP A 69 -2.36 -1.37 -0.31
N ARG A 70 -3.43 -0.76 -0.82
CA ARG A 70 -4.23 0.22 -0.07
C ARG A 70 -4.84 -0.39 1.19
N LYS A 71 -5.33 -1.63 1.12
CA LYS A 71 -5.88 -2.34 2.27
C LYS A 71 -4.81 -2.61 3.33
N ILE A 72 -3.64 -3.11 2.93
CA ILE A 72 -2.51 -3.35 3.84
C ILE A 72 -2.06 -2.02 4.48
N LEU A 73 -1.94 -0.94 3.70
CA LEU A 73 -1.59 0.39 4.21
C LEU A 73 -2.60 0.90 5.23
N ALA A 74 -3.91 0.69 5.00
CA ALA A 74 -4.97 1.11 5.91
C ALA A 74 -4.95 0.32 7.23
N GLU A 75 -4.71 -0.99 7.18
CA GLU A 75 -4.75 -1.89 8.34
C GLU A 75 -3.44 -1.91 9.12
N ASN A 76 -2.30 -1.93 8.43
CA ASN A 76 -1.00 -2.22 9.01
C ASN A 76 -0.01 -1.06 8.90
N GLY A 77 -0.24 -0.11 7.99
CA GLY A 77 0.64 1.03 7.78
C GLY A 77 1.91 0.74 6.99
N LEU A 78 2.86 1.68 7.08
CA LEU A 78 4.11 1.72 6.33
C LEU A 78 5.31 1.90 7.26
N VAL A 79 6.41 1.22 6.94
CA VAL A 79 7.73 1.39 7.56
C VAL A 79 8.78 1.60 6.47
N ALA A 80 9.35 2.80 6.38
CA ALA A 80 10.47 3.11 5.48
C ALA A 80 11.79 2.98 6.25
N VAL A 81 12.75 2.25 5.66
CA VAL A 81 14.09 2.04 6.22
C VAL A 81 15.11 2.70 5.32
N ILE A 82 15.75 3.75 5.80
CA ILE A 82 16.73 4.54 5.04
C ILE A 82 18.13 4.12 5.48
N VAL A 83 18.93 3.65 4.53
CA VAL A 83 20.31 3.20 4.76
C VAL A 83 21.24 3.91 3.78
N THR A 84 22.31 4.51 4.31
CA THR A 84 23.35 5.14 3.50
C THR A 84 24.59 4.25 3.48
N ILE A 85 25.04 3.88 2.28
CA ILE A 85 26.21 3.03 2.09
C ILE A 85 27.26 3.67 1.17
N ASP A 86 28.50 3.23 1.34
CA ASP A 86 29.56 3.40 0.35
C ASP A 86 29.75 2.08 -0.41
N SER A 87 29.34 2.05 -1.68
CA SER A 87 29.44 0.85 -2.52
C SER A 87 30.87 0.48 -2.92
N ARG A 88 31.85 1.42 -2.81
CA ARG A 88 33.26 1.13 -3.11
C ARG A 88 33.90 0.25 -2.03
N TYR A 89 33.63 0.60 -0.78
CA TYR A 89 34.19 -0.05 0.39
C TYR A 89 33.22 -1.08 1.01
N ASN A 90 32.07 -1.27 0.39
CA ASN A 90 31.01 -2.16 0.91
C ASN A 90 30.70 -1.89 2.40
N LYS A 91 30.50 -0.60 2.75
CA LYS A 91 30.40 -0.14 4.13
C LYS A 91 29.14 0.70 4.37
N ILE A 92 28.51 0.49 5.51
CA ILE A 92 27.43 1.34 6.00
C ILE A 92 28.05 2.62 6.58
N LEU A 93 27.58 3.79 6.13
CA LEU A 93 28.13 5.09 6.52
C LEU A 93 27.52 5.65 7.78
N CYS A 94 26.24 5.40 8.01
CA CYS A 94 25.54 5.83 9.22
C CYS A 94 24.53 4.76 9.65
N ARG A 95 24.05 4.86 10.89
CA ARG A 95 22.98 3.98 11.36
C ARG A 95 21.74 4.11 10.46
N PRO A 96 21.05 2.99 10.17
CA PRO A 96 19.77 3.04 9.49
C PRO A 96 18.80 3.95 10.23
N SER A 97 17.99 4.71 9.50
CA SER A 97 16.89 5.50 10.05
C SER A 97 15.58 4.87 9.66
N ILE A 98 14.67 4.70 10.61
CA ILE A 98 13.35 4.11 10.38
C ILE A 98 12.28 5.17 10.57
N VAL A 99 11.42 5.32 9.55
CA VAL A 99 10.26 6.21 9.58
C VAL A 99 9.00 5.38 9.36
N SER A 100 7.99 5.57 10.20
CA SER A 100 6.71 4.85 10.06
C SER A 100 5.53 5.80 9.90
N ARG A 101 4.47 5.34 9.22
CA ARG A 101 3.19 6.02 9.09
C ARG A 101 2.06 4.99 9.18
N GLY A 102 1.05 5.30 10.01
CA GLY A 102 -0.11 4.42 10.18
C GLY A 102 0.18 3.06 10.83
N PHE A 103 1.42 2.81 11.28
CA PHE A 103 1.84 1.53 11.85
C PHE A 103 1.70 1.49 13.38
N VAL A 104 2.38 2.39 14.07
CA VAL A 104 2.40 2.48 15.54
C VAL A 104 2.30 3.93 16.01
N TYR A 105 1.82 4.13 17.23
CA TYR A 105 1.79 5.46 17.83
C TYR A 105 3.20 5.89 18.23
N ILE A 106 3.68 7.00 17.66
CA ILE A 106 5.11 7.42 17.73
C ILE A 106 5.61 7.61 19.15
N LYS A 107 4.77 8.09 20.08
CA LYS A 107 5.20 8.38 21.47
C LYS A 107 5.58 7.11 22.24
N ASP A 108 4.89 6.00 21.99
CA ASP A 108 5.09 4.75 22.74
C ASP A 108 6.03 3.76 22.03
N SER A 109 6.46 4.08 20.81
CA SER A 109 7.19 3.15 19.93
C SER A 109 8.66 3.49 19.70
N GLN A 110 9.20 4.51 20.37
CA GLN A 110 10.61 4.90 20.18
C GLN A 110 11.60 3.76 20.48
N THR A 111 11.32 2.97 21.51
CA THR A 111 12.14 1.80 21.87
C THR A 111 12.09 0.74 20.77
N LEU A 112 10.89 0.42 20.26
CA LEU A 112 10.69 -0.53 19.17
C LEU A 112 11.45 -0.11 17.90
N LEU A 113 11.37 1.17 17.53
CA LEU A 113 12.07 1.67 16.33
C LEU A 113 13.58 1.63 16.50
N LYS A 114 14.12 1.96 17.69
CA LYS A 114 15.56 1.84 17.99
C LYS A 114 16.04 0.38 17.95
N GLU A 115 15.27 -0.56 18.51
CA GLU A 115 15.58 -1.99 18.41
C GLU A 115 15.59 -2.45 16.95
N ALA A 116 14.61 -1.99 16.14
CA ALA A 116 14.53 -2.27 14.72
C ALA A 116 15.73 -1.71 13.93
N GLU A 117 16.16 -0.47 14.24
CA GLU A 117 17.36 0.15 13.62
C GLU A 117 18.63 -0.66 13.92
N LEU A 118 18.81 -1.11 15.16
CA LEU A 118 19.95 -1.95 15.55
C LEU A 118 19.92 -3.30 14.84
N LEU A 119 18.75 -3.95 14.80
CA LEU A 119 18.58 -5.23 14.10
C LEU A 119 18.94 -5.13 12.62
N VAL A 120 18.45 -4.09 11.95
CA VAL A 120 18.78 -3.83 10.53
C VAL A 120 20.27 -3.55 10.37
N TYR A 121 20.86 -2.73 11.22
CA TYR A 121 22.29 -2.42 11.17
C TYR A 121 23.16 -3.69 11.27
N ASP A 122 22.90 -4.54 12.27
CA ASP A 122 23.65 -5.76 12.50
C ASP A 122 23.48 -6.77 11.37
N SER A 123 22.26 -6.91 10.86
CA SER A 123 21.94 -7.80 9.73
C SER A 123 22.66 -7.35 8.45
N LEU A 124 22.65 -6.06 8.16
CA LEU A 124 23.36 -5.49 7.01
C LEU A 124 24.87 -5.58 7.18
N LYS A 125 25.41 -5.31 8.36
CA LYS A 125 26.84 -5.42 8.65
C LYS A 125 27.35 -6.84 8.41
N LYS A 126 26.59 -7.87 8.79
CA LYS A 126 26.91 -9.28 8.50
C LYS A 126 26.86 -9.55 6.99
N LYS A 127 25.80 -9.09 6.30
CA LYS A 127 25.61 -9.32 4.87
C LYS A 127 26.68 -8.63 4.03
N MET A 128 27.12 -7.44 4.41
CA MET A 128 28.12 -6.63 3.72
C MET A 128 29.59 -7.09 3.94
N GLN A 129 29.84 -8.16 4.68
CA GLN A 129 31.16 -8.80 4.74
C GLN A 129 31.55 -9.43 3.40
N GLN A 130 30.57 -9.71 2.54
CA GLN A 130 30.74 -10.20 1.18
C GLN A 130 30.25 -9.17 0.16
N ARG A 131 30.68 -9.26 -1.09
CA ARG A 131 30.13 -8.44 -2.17
C ARG A 131 28.63 -8.68 -2.29
N THR A 132 27.86 -7.63 -2.17
CA THR A 132 26.39 -7.71 -2.10
C THR A 132 25.76 -6.72 -3.06
N THR A 133 24.69 -7.11 -3.72
CA THR A 133 23.91 -6.26 -4.61
C THR A 133 22.89 -5.44 -3.82
N PHE A 134 22.40 -4.32 -4.40
CA PHE A 134 21.33 -3.53 -3.79
C PHE A 134 20.05 -4.34 -3.57
N GLY A 135 19.73 -5.27 -4.47
CA GLY A 135 18.59 -6.17 -4.34
C GLY A 135 18.70 -7.06 -3.12
N GLU A 136 19.87 -7.67 -2.90
CA GLU A 136 20.13 -8.52 -1.73
C GLU A 136 20.09 -7.75 -0.42
N LEU A 137 20.59 -6.50 -0.41
CA LEU A 137 20.47 -5.64 0.78
C LEU A 137 19.02 -5.29 1.09
N LYS A 138 18.20 -4.96 0.09
CA LYS A 138 16.75 -4.72 0.27
C LYS A 138 16.03 -5.96 0.81
N ASN A 139 16.35 -7.13 0.27
CA ASN A 139 15.77 -8.39 0.75
C ASN A 139 16.23 -8.72 2.17
N CYS A 140 17.50 -8.46 2.50
CA CYS A 140 18.02 -8.64 3.88
C CYS A 140 17.26 -7.76 4.88
N ILE A 141 16.97 -6.50 4.54
CA ILE A 141 16.20 -5.59 5.39
C ILE A 141 14.79 -6.14 5.62
N ARG A 142 14.08 -6.57 4.56
CA ARG A 142 12.74 -7.12 4.70
C ARG A 142 12.75 -8.39 5.55
N SER A 143 13.59 -9.35 5.22
CA SER A 143 13.64 -10.65 5.89
C SER A 143 13.99 -10.60 7.37
N CYS A 144 14.73 -9.58 7.84
CA CYS A 144 15.00 -9.40 9.27
C CYS A 144 13.92 -8.57 9.97
N LEU A 145 13.36 -7.55 9.28
CA LEU A 145 12.48 -6.58 9.92
C LEU A 145 11.00 -7.03 9.97
N GLU A 146 10.48 -7.64 8.90
CA GLU A 146 9.08 -8.10 8.85
C GLU A 146 8.74 -9.07 9.99
N PRO A 147 9.51 -10.16 10.25
CA PRO A 147 9.23 -11.06 11.37
C PRO A 147 9.37 -10.38 12.72
N PHE A 148 10.35 -9.49 12.89
CA PHE A 148 10.56 -8.74 14.13
C PHE A 148 9.36 -7.83 14.44
N LEU A 149 8.87 -7.07 13.45
CA LEU A 149 7.72 -6.18 13.63
C LEU A 149 6.46 -6.98 13.93
N PHE A 150 6.23 -8.09 13.21
CA PHE A 150 5.10 -8.97 13.48
C PHE A 150 5.13 -9.54 14.90
N GLN A 151 6.27 -10.05 15.34
CA GLN A 151 6.43 -10.60 16.69
C GLN A 151 6.13 -9.57 17.78
N LYS A 152 6.55 -8.30 17.58
CA LYS A 152 6.37 -7.23 18.57
C LYS A 152 4.97 -6.59 18.55
N THR A 153 4.29 -6.57 17.41
CA THR A 153 3.07 -5.76 17.23
C THR A 153 1.87 -6.53 16.70
N ASN A 154 2.07 -7.77 16.26
CA ASN A 154 1.09 -8.59 15.53
C ASN A 154 0.52 -7.90 14.27
N ARG A 155 1.34 -7.02 13.64
CA ARG A 155 1.01 -6.29 12.42
C ARG A 155 2.07 -6.51 11.35
N ASN A 156 1.66 -6.50 10.08
CA ASN A 156 2.51 -6.66 8.91
C ASN A 156 2.53 -5.37 8.06
N PRO A 157 3.28 -4.33 8.47
CA PRO A 157 3.36 -3.10 7.68
C PRO A 157 4.10 -3.33 6.37
N ILE A 158 3.83 -2.49 5.36
CA ILE A 158 4.64 -2.49 4.14
C ILE A 158 6.03 -1.94 4.48
N VAL A 159 7.07 -2.78 4.32
CA VAL A 159 8.46 -2.39 4.53
C VAL A 159 9.09 -1.90 3.22
N ILE A 160 9.51 -0.63 3.19
CA ILE A 160 10.17 0.01 2.05
C ILE A 160 11.64 0.27 2.35
N PRO A 161 12.58 -0.56 1.88
CA PRO A 161 14.00 -0.30 1.99
C PRO A 161 14.44 0.77 0.98
N VAL A 162 15.04 1.86 1.47
CA VAL A 162 15.65 2.94 0.68
C VAL A 162 17.15 2.91 0.90
N ILE A 163 17.91 2.57 -0.13
CA ILE A 163 19.37 2.50 -0.06
C ILE A 163 19.95 3.68 -0.83
N LEU A 164 20.64 4.56 -0.10
CA LEU A 164 21.35 5.70 -0.65
C LEU A 164 22.82 5.35 -0.83
N ASN A 165 23.34 5.58 -2.02
CA ASN A 165 24.77 5.43 -2.31
C ASN A 165 25.43 6.81 -2.35
N GLN A 166 26.39 7.04 -1.47
CA GLN A 166 27.10 8.32 -1.38
C GLN A 166 27.69 8.78 -2.71
N LYS A 167 28.26 7.87 -3.49
CA LYS A 167 28.86 8.20 -4.78
C LYS A 167 27.83 8.73 -5.78
N ALA A 168 26.66 8.11 -5.85
CA ALA A 168 25.59 8.54 -6.74
C ALA A 168 25.05 9.92 -6.35
N ALA A 169 24.85 10.14 -5.05
CA ALA A 169 24.38 11.44 -4.54
C ALA A 169 25.37 12.57 -4.82
N ILE A 170 26.67 12.36 -4.61
CA ILE A 170 27.71 13.37 -4.91
C ILE A 170 27.78 13.65 -6.41
N ALA A 171 27.74 12.62 -7.25
CA ALA A 171 27.77 12.75 -8.71
C ALA A 171 26.56 13.55 -9.23
N GLU A 172 25.38 13.31 -8.66
CA GLU A 172 24.16 14.03 -9.04
C GLU A 172 24.17 15.50 -8.61
N ILE A 173 24.71 15.79 -7.42
CA ILE A 173 24.92 17.16 -6.93
C ILE A 173 25.93 17.90 -7.83
N GLN A 174 27.03 17.26 -8.15
CA GLN A 174 28.05 17.84 -9.05
C GLN A 174 27.51 18.09 -10.46
N ALA A 175 26.70 17.19 -11.00
CA ALA A 175 26.04 17.37 -12.29
C ALA A 175 25.06 18.56 -12.27
N LYS A 176 24.26 18.68 -11.22
CA LYS A 176 23.33 19.81 -11.03
C LYS A 176 24.08 21.14 -10.85
N MET A 177 25.19 21.17 -10.13
CA MET A 177 26.01 22.35 -9.97
C MET A 177 26.65 22.78 -11.31
N LYS A 178 27.15 21.85 -12.11
CA LYS A 178 27.67 22.14 -13.45
C LYS A 178 26.60 22.65 -14.40
N ALA A 179 25.40 22.06 -14.38
CA ALA A 179 24.27 22.52 -15.21
C ALA A 179 23.78 23.93 -14.84
N ASN A 180 23.83 24.30 -13.56
CA ASN A 180 23.49 25.66 -13.12
C ASN A 180 24.59 26.68 -13.42
N ALA A 181 25.87 26.29 -13.40
CA ALA A 181 26.99 27.17 -13.74
C ALA A 181 27.04 27.52 -15.24
N THR A 182 26.47 26.69 -16.11
CA THR A 182 26.37 26.96 -17.57
C THR A 182 25.15 27.82 -17.95
N ARG A 183 24.25 28.12 -17.03
CA ARG A 183 23.17 29.08 -17.21
C ARG A 183 23.65 30.49 -16.85
N THR A 184 24.40 31.13 -17.77
CA THR A 184 24.75 32.55 -17.69
C THR A 184 23.47 33.39 -17.68
N PRO A 185 23.36 34.43 -16.83
CA PRO A 185 22.19 35.31 -16.83
C PRO A 185 22.12 36.09 -18.16
N ARG A 186 20.99 35.92 -18.83
CA ARG A 186 20.68 36.73 -20.03
C ARG A 186 20.56 38.20 -19.60
N THR A 187 21.59 38.96 -19.88
CA THR A 187 21.62 40.43 -19.70
C THR A 187 20.48 41.05 -20.50
N THR A 188 19.48 41.55 -19.83
CA THR A 188 18.45 42.45 -20.39
C THR A 188 19.12 43.76 -20.72
N LYS A 189 19.39 44.03 -22.03
CA LYS A 189 19.70 45.34 -22.53
C LYS A 189 18.48 46.23 -22.29
N LYS A 190 18.61 47.21 -21.38
CA LYS A 190 17.73 48.37 -21.31
C LYS A 190 18.00 49.23 -22.54
N THR A 191 17.04 49.33 -23.43
CA THR A 191 16.99 50.37 -24.46
C THR A 191 16.58 51.64 -23.77
N GLN A 192 17.49 52.61 -23.68
CA GLN A 192 17.18 54.01 -23.47
C GLN A 192 16.82 54.58 -24.83
N GLU A 193 15.59 55.03 -24.98
CA GLU A 193 15.21 55.97 -26.03
C GLU A 193 14.91 57.31 -25.37
N SER A 194 15.51 58.29 -25.97
CA SER A 194 15.38 59.73 -25.73
C SER A 194 13.99 60.25 -26.02
#